data_4a884378bf8038598c845d778f650ec0
#
_entry.id   4a884378bf8038598c845d778f650ec0
#
_cell.length_a   1.000
_cell.length_b   1.000
_cell.length_c   1.000
_cell.angle_alpha   90.00
_cell.angle_beta   90.00
_cell.angle_gamma   90.00
#
_symmetry.space_group_name_H-M   'P 1'
#
loop_
_entity.id
_entity.type
_entity.pdbx_description
1 polymer ?
#
loop_
_entity_poly.entity_id
_entity_poly.type
_entity_poly.pdbx_seq_one_letter_code
_entity_poly.pdbx_strand_id
1 'polypeptide(L)'
;MDALRRLSVDQWIVYLLYGATLCIPLLPIGGNVLVILAGLLALLFDRQRFSGPLHWLQWTVLAYIIWTGISIINSVNVQWSAMSWGYHIAIYGTVYWLMTYYMNTEERRKRFLSLFCITGVLVCLGAAYQYFYMISTHIHEWVDNVHFPGLMRRMYGTLQNPNLLGEYLLFVLSIGGLGTIQALKEKDWKRCSKMGLALLIMLLCLVLTYSRGMWLSLAVTVFVAGLCVERRLLYALLVVPLVLFFYHGEVSSRLWSLFSGQDTSVMLRWALWDSTMYMVEDFPVFGIGWDAFWMTYPDYNYFIQDPTVIIYHAHNLYLHVAAETGPISLCLFLAILLGHSRNMQKGNTRGIPYRYGMTLVTVSVLVSGLFDHALYSQQVSLVLWQLLGFAMSVIRDES
;
A
#
# COMPACT_ATOMS: atom_id res chain seq x y z
N MET A 1 -23.89 -23.56 16.02
CA MET A 1 -23.93 -22.48 17.02
C MET A 1 -23.10 -22.79 18.26
N ASP A 2 -22.99 -24.02 18.72
CA ASP A 2 -22.26 -24.36 19.96
C ASP A 2 -20.73 -24.19 19.87
N ALA A 3 -20.13 -24.33 18.70
CA ALA A 3 -18.71 -24.10 18.50
C ALA A 3 -18.31 -22.62 18.68
N LEU A 4 -19.19 -21.68 18.31
CA LEU A 4 -18.94 -20.23 18.46
C LEU A 4 -19.03 -19.76 19.92
N ARG A 5 -19.81 -20.44 20.74
CA ARG A 5 -19.95 -20.11 22.17
C ARG A 5 -18.73 -20.49 23.02
N ARG A 6 -17.79 -21.26 22.46
CA ARG A 6 -16.58 -21.75 23.17
C ARG A 6 -15.31 -21.01 22.79
N LEU A 7 -15.38 -19.99 21.88
CA LEU A 7 -14.20 -19.23 21.47
C LEU A 7 -13.74 -18.27 22.58
N SER A 8 -12.44 -18.24 22.83
CA SER A 8 -11.84 -17.23 23.71
C SER A 8 -11.86 -15.84 23.05
N VAL A 9 -11.78 -14.78 23.87
CA VAL A 9 -11.66 -13.40 23.36
C VAL A 9 -10.49 -13.25 22.39
N ASP A 10 -9.36 -13.87 22.70
CA ASP A 10 -8.19 -13.91 21.82
C ASP A 10 -8.50 -14.49 20.42
N GLN A 11 -9.26 -15.58 20.37
CA GLN A 11 -9.69 -16.18 19.09
C GLN A 11 -10.67 -15.28 18.33
N TRP A 12 -11.61 -14.62 19.01
CA TRP A 12 -12.50 -13.65 18.37
C TRP A 12 -11.76 -12.50 17.73
N ILE A 13 -10.79 -11.91 18.44
CA ILE A 13 -9.96 -10.82 17.91
C ILE A 13 -9.20 -11.28 16.66
N VAL A 14 -8.60 -12.47 16.69
CA VAL A 14 -7.89 -13.03 15.54
C VAL A 14 -8.83 -13.25 14.33
N TYR A 15 -10.05 -13.76 14.55
CA TYR A 15 -11.02 -13.93 13.45
C TYR A 15 -11.51 -12.59 12.89
N LEU A 16 -11.68 -11.57 13.73
CA LEU A 16 -12.01 -10.22 13.26
C LEU A 16 -10.87 -9.62 12.43
N LEU A 17 -9.61 -9.84 12.80
CA LEU A 17 -8.46 -9.41 12.02
C LEU A 17 -8.37 -10.15 10.66
N TYR A 18 -8.67 -11.44 10.62
CA TYR A 18 -8.78 -12.17 9.36
C TYR A 18 -9.91 -11.65 8.48
N GLY A 19 -11.07 -11.39 9.07
CA GLY A 19 -12.19 -10.74 8.39
C GLY A 19 -11.82 -9.34 7.87
N ALA A 20 -11.12 -8.54 8.68
CA ALA A 20 -10.62 -7.23 8.26
C ALA A 20 -9.66 -7.33 7.07
N THR A 21 -8.76 -8.32 7.05
CA THR A 21 -7.84 -8.55 5.93
C THR A 21 -8.60 -8.81 4.62
N LEU A 22 -9.73 -9.52 4.66
CA LEU A 22 -10.59 -9.73 3.50
C LEU A 22 -11.36 -8.45 3.13
N CYS A 23 -11.94 -7.77 4.13
CA CYS A 23 -12.85 -6.66 3.89
C CYS A 23 -12.17 -5.37 3.49
N ILE A 24 -10.99 -5.03 4.03
CA ILE A 24 -10.34 -3.74 3.77
C ILE A 24 -10.26 -3.40 2.27
N PRO A 25 -9.73 -4.24 1.38
CA PRO A 25 -9.66 -3.90 -0.03
C PRO A 25 -10.97 -4.12 -0.80
N LEU A 26 -11.93 -4.90 -0.27
CA LEU A 26 -13.19 -5.23 -0.93
C LEU A 26 -14.35 -4.34 -0.48
N LEU A 27 -14.45 -4.08 0.83
CA LEU A 27 -15.53 -3.36 1.51
C LEU A 27 -14.93 -2.51 2.65
N PRO A 28 -14.33 -1.34 2.36
CA PRO A 28 -13.51 -0.60 3.32
C PRO A 28 -14.24 -0.26 4.62
N ILE A 29 -15.52 0.11 4.55
CA ILE A 29 -16.33 0.39 5.76
C ILE A 29 -16.43 -0.87 6.62
N GLY A 30 -16.67 -2.04 6.02
CA GLY A 30 -16.71 -3.31 6.74
C GLY A 30 -15.38 -3.64 7.40
N GLY A 31 -14.26 -3.38 6.69
CA GLY A 31 -12.91 -3.54 7.22
C GLY A 31 -12.66 -2.67 8.46
N ASN A 32 -13.03 -1.39 8.41
CA ASN A 32 -12.92 -0.46 9.52
C ASN A 32 -13.74 -0.91 10.75
N VAL A 33 -14.98 -1.33 10.53
CA VAL A 33 -15.85 -1.84 11.60
C VAL A 33 -15.22 -3.05 12.30
N LEU A 34 -14.67 -4.00 11.54
CA LEU A 34 -14.01 -5.18 12.09
C LEU A 34 -12.76 -4.83 12.90
N VAL A 35 -11.95 -3.86 12.44
CA VAL A 35 -10.79 -3.35 13.19
C VAL A 35 -11.21 -2.68 14.48
N ILE A 36 -12.24 -1.83 14.44
CA ILE A 36 -12.77 -1.15 15.64
C ILE A 36 -13.31 -2.16 16.65
N LEU A 37 -14.11 -3.13 16.20
CA LEU A 37 -14.64 -4.19 17.08
C LEU A 37 -13.52 -5.01 17.71
N ALA A 38 -12.50 -5.38 16.94
CA ALA A 38 -11.34 -6.11 17.45
C ALA A 38 -10.59 -5.26 18.51
N GLY A 39 -10.41 -3.96 18.25
CA GLY A 39 -9.79 -3.01 19.18
C GLY A 39 -10.55 -2.87 20.49
N LEU A 40 -11.88 -2.72 20.40
CA LEU A 40 -12.74 -2.63 21.58
C LEU A 40 -12.69 -3.92 22.42
N LEU A 41 -12.76 -5.10 21.78
CA LEU A 41 -12.64 -6.37 22.52
C LEU A 41 -11.28 -6.49 23.20
N ALA A 42 -10.19 -6.10 22.54
CA ALA A 42 -8.86 -6.13 23.11
C ALA A 42 -8.72 -5.19 24.32
N LEU A 43 -9.22 -3.96 24.22
CA LEU A 43 -9.15 -2.97 25.30
C LEU A 43 -10.02 -3.35 26.49
N LEU A 44 -11.20 -3.93 26.27
CA LEU A 44 -12.12 -4.29 27.34
C LEU A 44 -11.75 -5.59 28.05
N PHE A 45 -11.23 -6.59 27.33
CA PHE A 45 -11.09 -7.95 27.84
C PHE A 45 -9.67 -8.52 27.83
N ASP A 46 -8.70 -7.90 27.12
CA ASP A 46 -7.33 -8.41 27.01
C ASP A 46 -6.27 -7.30 27.10
N ARG A 47 -6.59 -6.25 27.85
CA ARG A 47 -5.73 -5.06 28.01
C ARG A 47 -4.30 -5.38 28.49
N GLN A 48 -4.15 -6.42 29.31
CA GLN A 48 -2.83 -6.83 29.86
C GLN A 48 -1.85 -7.27 28.76
N ARG A 49 -2.33 -7.69 27.61
CA ARG A 49 -1.48 -8.10 26.50
C ARG A 49 -0.55 -6.97 26.00
N PHE A 50 -0.95 -5.72 26.20
CA PHE A 50 -0.21 -4.53 25.76
C PHE A 50 0.77 -3.98 26.79
N SER A 51 0.91 -4.60 27.96
CA SER A 51 1.69 -4.09 29.10
C SER A 51 3.21 -4.37 29.01
N GLY A 52 3.65 -5.11 28.00
CA GLY A 52 5.08 -5.42 27.82
C GLY A 52 5.92 -4.23 27.30
N PRO A 53 7.26 -4.32 27.39
CA PRO A 53 8.15 -3.28 26.90
C PRO A 53 7.94 -3.09 25.38
N LEU A 54 8.05 -1.83 24.95
CA LEU A 54 7.97 -1.48 23.54
C LEU A 54 9.33 -1.62 22.86
N HIS A 55 9.33 -2.21 21.67
CA HIS A 55 10.50 -2.21 20.82
C HIS A 55 10.76 -0.81 20.25
N TRP A 56 11.99 -0.46 19.88
CA TRP A 56 12.34 0.86 19.38
C TRP A 56 11.51 1.28 18.15
N LEU A 57 11.13 0.33 17.28
CA LEU A 57 10.24 0.60 16.14
C LEU A 57 8.85 1.05 16.58
N GLN A 58 8.31 0.51 17.66
CA GLN A 58 7.02 0.95 18.21
C GLN A 58 7.12 2.38 18.77
N TRP A 59 8.27 2.73 19.37
CA TRP A 59 8.53 4.13 19.77
C TRP A 59 8.63 5.06 18.56
N THR A 60 9.22 4.60 17.45
CA THR A 60 9.25 5.38 16.20
C THR A 60 7.83 5.60 15.63
N VAL A 61 6.97 4.58 15.70
CA VAL A 61 5.54 4.72 15.31
C VAL A 61 4.83 5.73 16.21
N LEU A 62 5.04 5.68 17.53
CA LEU A 62 4.46 6.66 18.46
C LEU A 62 4.98 8.08 18.18
N ALA A 63 6.28 8.23 17.91
CA ALA A 63 6.86 9.51 17.54
C ALA A 63 6.24 10.07 16.24
N TYR A 64 6.00 9.23 15.23
CA TYR A 64 5.30 9.59 14.01
C TYR A 64 3.87 10.05 14.28
N ILE A 65 3.12 9.31 15.10
CA ILE A 65 1.75 9.68 15.52
C ILE A 65 1.74 11.05 16.21
N ILE A 66 2.62 11.26 17.18
CA ILE A 66 2.70 12.52 17.92
C ILE A 66 3.06 13.68 16.97
N TRP A 67 4.07 13.48 16.11
CA TRP A 67 4.53 14.52 15.20
C TRP A 67 3.46 14.94 14.20
N THR A 68 2.80 13.97 13.57
CA THR A 68 1.70 14.26 12.64
C THR A 68 0.50 14.91 13.34
N GLY A 69 0.27 14.64 14.63
CA GLY A 69 -0.70 15.36 15.44
C GLY A 69 -0.33 16.83 15.70
N ILE A 70 0.95 17.11 15.89
CA ILE A 70 1.43 18.52 16.07
C ILE A 70 1.26 19.31 14.78
N SER A 71 1.39 18.71 13.61
CA SER A 71 1.24 19.40 12.31
C SER A 71 -0.12 20.10 12.14
N ILE A 72 -1.16 19.59 12.85
CA ILE A 72 -2.53 20.13 12.80
C ILE A 72 -2.59 21.62 13.17
N ILE A 73 -1.66 22.11 13.98
CA ILE A 73 -1.61 23.50 14.44
C ILE A 73 -1.50 24.49 13.25
N ASN A 74 -0.83 24.10 12.18
CA ASN A 74 -0.65 24.94 10.99
C ASN A 74 -1.79 24.80 9.96
N SER A 75 -2.77 23.94 10.21
CA SER A 75 -3.83 23.69 9.24
C SER A 75 -4.74 24.91 9.04
N VAL A 76 -5.07 25.20 7.79
CA VAL A 76 -6.10 26.20 7.41
C VAL A 76 -7.48 25.85 7.98
N ASN A 77 -7.71 24.58 8.29
CA ASN A 77 -8.91 24.10 9.00
C ASN A 77 -8.50 23.09 10.07
N VAL A 78 -8.15 23.60 11.25
CA VAL A 78 -7.71 22.82 12.42
C VAL A 78 -8.73 21.74 12.82
N GLN A 79 -10.03 22.07 12.77
CA GLN A 79 -11.10 21.13 13.13
C GLN A 79 -11.14 19.93 12.17
N TRP A 80 -11.10 20.20 10.85
CA TRP A 80 -11.06 19.14 9.85
C TRP A 80 -9.84 18.25 10.03
N SER A 81 -8.65 18.84 10.09
CA SER A 81 -7.39 18.10 10.26
C SER A 81 -7.35 17.28 11.54
N ALA A 82 -7.87 17.80 12.64
CA ALA A 82 -7.94 17.06 13.90
C ALA A 82 -8.89 15.87 13.83
N MET A 83 -10.06 16.04 13.22
CA MET A 83 -11.02 14.93 13.02
C MET A 83 -10.47 13.87 12.08
N SER A 84 -9.91 14.28 10.94
CA SER A 84 -9.31 13.39 9.95
C SER A 84 -8.12 12.64 10.55
N TRP A 85 -7.21 13.33 11.22
CA TRP A 85 -6.07 12.73 11.91
C TRP A 85 -6.52 11.72 12.97
N GLY A 86 -7.45 12.13 13.86
CA GLY A 86 -7.95 11.26 14.90
C GLY A 86 -8.58 9.98 14.36
N TYR A 87 -9.38 10.10 13.32
CA TYR A 87 -10.00 8.96 12.64
C TYR A 87 -8.97 8.01 12.01
N HIS A 88 -8.04 8.53 11.19
CA HIS A 88 -7.05 7.70 10.52
C HIS A 88 -6.07 7.05 11.49
N ILE A 89 -5.53 7.82 12.43
CA ILE A 89 -4.58 7.31 13.41
C ILE A 89 -5.22 6.30 14.35
N ALA A 90 -6.48 6.51 14.76
CA ALA A 90 -7.20 5.52 15.58
C ALA A 90 -7.29 4.17 14.87
N ILE A 91 -7.61 4.15 13.58
CA ILE A 91 -7.76 2.90 12.81
C ILE A 91 -6.39 2.29 12.46
N TYR A 92 -5.44 3.09 11.96
CA TYR A 92 -4.10 2.61 11.59
C TYR A 92 -3.32 2.12 12.81
N GLY A 93 -3.35 2.88 13.90
CA GLY A 93 -2.74 2.50 15.16
C GLY A 93 -3.35 1.21 15.71
N THR A 94 -4.68 1.12 15.73
CA THR A 94 -5.37 -0.08 16.22
C THR A 94 -4.97 -1.31 15.42
N VAL A 95 -5.00 -1.27 14.08
CA VAL A 95 -4.63 -2.43 13.26
C VAL A 95 -3.16 -2.81 13.46
N TYR A 96 -2.25 -1.83 13.50
CA TYR A 96 -0.82 -2.09 13.74
C TYR A 96 -0.60 -2.79 15.09
N TRP A 97 -1.19 -2.28 16.18
CA TRP A 97 -1.05 -2.86 17.52
C TRP A 97 -1.70 -4.24 17.60
N LEU A 98 -2.91 -4.41 17.10
CA LEU A 98 -3.57 -5.71 17.11
C LEU A 98 -2.78 -6.77 16.32
N MET A 99 -2.33 -6.44 15.12
CA MET A 99 -1.50 -7.36 14.33
C MET A 99 -0.20 -7.72 15.05
N THR A 100 0.45 -6.74 15.69
CA THR A 100 1.68 -6.96 16.48
C THR A 100 1.50 -7.99 17.59
N TYR A 101 0.41 -7.92 18.33
CA TYR A 101 0.23 -8.73 19.54
C TYR A 101 -0.58 -10.00 19.33
N TYR A 102 -1.46 -10.06 18.31
CA TYR A 102 -2.31 -11.22 18.06
C TYR A 102 -1.82 -12.15 16.95
N MET A 103 -0.90 -11.70 16.06
CA MET A 103 -0.24 -12.58 15.08
C MET A 103 1.00 -13.25 15.69
N ASN A 104 0.91 -13.75 16.92
CA ASN A 104 1.99 -14.23 17.76
C ASN A 104 2.33 -15.71 17.57
N THR A 105 1.61 -16.46 16.72
CA THR A 105 1.92 -17.86 16.42
C THR A 105 2.16 -18.05 14.93
N GLU A 106 3.00 -19.03 14.60
CA GLU A 106 3.33 -19.39 13.21
C GLU A 106 2.07 -19.77 12.41
N GLU A 107 1.11 -20.47 13.04
CA GLU A 107 -0.14 -20.84 12.40
C GLU A 107 -0.98 -19.61 12.02
N ARG A 108 -1.13 -18.64 12.93
CA ARG A 108 -1.87 -17.38 12.68
C ARG A 108 -1.23 -16.58 11.55
N ARG A 109 0.10 -16.50 11.55
CA ARG A 109 0.87 -15.81 10.50
C ARG A 109 0.68 -16.48 9.14
N LYS A 110 0.78 -17.79 9.06
CA LYS A 110 0.55 -18.54 7.80
C LYS A 110 -0.87 -18.35 7.29
N ARG A 111 -1.86 -18.38 8.18
CA ARG A 111 -3.26 -18.12 7.80
C ARG A 111 -3.46 -16.70 7.29
N PHE A 112 -2.88 -15.70 7.98
CA PHE A 112 -2.91 -14.31 7.52
C PHE A 112 -2.33 -14.14 6.13
N LEU A 113 -1.11 -14.64 5.86
CA LEU A 113 -0.48 -14.54 4.54
C LEU A 113 -1.29 -15.27 3.46
N SER A 114 -1.89 -16.40 3.79
CA SER A 114 -2.75 -17.15 2.86
C SER A 114 -4.02 -16.35 2.53
N LEU A 115 -4.69 -15.78 3.54
CA LEU A 115 -5.86 -14.93 3.35
C LEU A 115 -5.51 -13.67 2.57
N PHE A 116 -4.37 -13.06 2.84
CA PHE A 116 -3.90 -11.88 2.12
C PHE A 116 -3.73 -12.16 0.61
N CYS A 117 -3.14 -13.30 0.25
CA CYS A 117 -3.04 -13.72 -1.15
C CYS A 117 -4.41 -14.06 -1.77
N ILE A 118 -5.30 -14.73 -1.03
CA ILE A 118 -6.67 -15.03 -1.49
C ILE A 118 -7.43 -13.73 -1.75
N THR A 119 -7.31 -12.75 -0.85
CA THR A 119 -7.95 -11.44 -1.01
C THR A 119 -7.46 -10.73 -2.27
N GLY A 120 -6.16 -10.83 -2.58
CA GLY A 120 -5.62 -10.32 -3.84
C GLY A 120 -6.29 -10.92 -5.07
N VAL A 121 -6.55 -12.23 -5.08
CA VAL A 121 -7.30 -12.88 -6.17
C VAL A 121 -8.73 -12.37 -6.23
N LEU A 122 -9.43 -12.25 -5.09
CA LEU A 122 -10.80 -11.74 -5.04
C LEU A 122 -10.91 -10.30 -5.55
N VAL A 123 -9.96 -9.44 -5.19
CA VAL A 123 -9.86 -8.07 -5.72
C VAL A 123 -9.67 -8.09 -7.24
N CYS A 124 -8.80 -8.98 -7.76
CA CYS A 124 -8.61 -9.13 -9.20
C CYS A 124 -9.87 -9.61 -9.92
N LEU A 125 -10.64 -10.52 -9.34
CA LEU A 125 -11.92 -10.95 -9.90
C LEU A 125 -12.93 -9.79 -9.95
N GLY A 126 -13.02 -8.98 -8.90
CA GLY A 126 -13.80 -7.74 -8.88
C GLY A 126 -13.35 -6.73 -9.93
N ALA A 127 -12.03 -6.56 -10.08
CA ALA A 127 -11.46 -5.68 -11.10
C ALA A 127 -11.71 -6.19 -12.53
N ALA A 128 -11.64 -7.51 -12.75
CA ALA A 128 -11.99 -8.12 -14.03
C ALA A 128 -13.48 -7.94 -14.36
N TYR A 129 -14.36 -8.14 -13.37
CA TYR A 129 -15.79 -7.88 -13.55
C TYR A 129 -16.05 -6.42 -13.94
N GLN A 130 -15.44 -5.45 -13.23
CA GLN A 130 -15.52 -4.03 -13.57
C GLN A 130 -15.02 -3.76 -15.00
N TYR A 131 -13.88 -4.34 -15.37
CA TYR A 131 -13.25 -4.08 -16.66
C TYR A 131 -14.07 -4.60 -17.86
N PHE A 132 -14.66 -5.81 -17.71
CA PHE A 132 -15.37 -6.46 -18.82
C PHE A 132 -16.86 -6.13 -18.88
N TYR A 133 -17.54 -5.96 -17.74
CA TYR A 133 -19.00 -5.89 -17.70
C TYR A 133 -19.58 -4.56 -17.25
N MET A 134 -18.85 -3.78 -16.44
CA MET A 134 -19.36 -2.47 -16.02
C MET A 134 -18.96 -1.39 -17.02
N ILE A 135 -19.95 -0.72 -17.60
CA ILE A 135 -19.72 0.54 -18.26
C ILE A 135 -19.39 1.55 -17.16
N SER A 136 -18.11 1.89 -17.06
CA SER A 136 -17.64 2.81 -16.04
C SER A 136 -18.26 4.19 -16.24
N THR A 137 -18.88 4.73 -15.21
CA THR A 137 -19.30 6.13 -15.15
C THR A 137 -18.11 7.09 -15.13
N HIS A 138 -16.90 6.56 -14.83
CA HIS A 138 -15.64 7.29 -14.70
C HIS A 138 -14.67 7.05 -15.87
N ILE A 139 -15.18 6.68 -17.06
CA ILE A 139 -14.32 6.39 -18.23
C ILE A 139 -13.39 7.56 -18.55
N HIS A 140 -13.86 8.80 -18.40
CA HIS A 140 -13.10 10.00 -18.74
C HIS A 140 -12.11 10.45 -17.67
N GLU A 141 -12.26 10.02 -16.41
CA GLU A 141 -11.39 10.48 -15.30
C GLU A 141 -9.99 9.83 -15.32
N TRP A 142 -9.89 8.60 -15.83
CA TRP A 142 -8.64 7.82 -15.77
C TRP A 142 -7.98 7.59 -17.14
N VAL A 143 -8.56 8.10 -18.21
CA VAL A 143 -8.10 7.84 -19.58
C VAL A 143 -7.87 9.15 -20.32
N ASP A 144 -6.64 9.33 -20.81
CA ASP A 144 -6.27 10.41 -21.71
C ASP A 144 -6.62 10.00 -23.15
N ASN A 145 -7.81 10.32 -23.59
CA ASN A 145 -8.31 9.99 -24.92
C ASN A 145 -7.63 10.78 -26.05
N VAL A 146 -6.95 11.89 -25.72
CA VAL A 146 -6.25 12.73 -26.70
C VAL A 146 -4.95 12.08 -27.15
N HIS A 147 -4.15 11.62 -26.16
CA HIS A 147 -2.85 11.02 -26.44
C HIS A 147 -2.91 9.50 -26.61
N PHE A 148 -3.96 8.84 -26.10
CA PHE A 148 -4.13 7.38 -26.15
C PHE A 148 -5.56 7.02 -26.58
N PRO A 149 -5.95 7.29 -27.84
CA PRO A 149 -7.32 7.07 -28.30
C PRO A 149 -7.76 5.60 -28.30
N GLY A 150 -6.82 4.66 -28.31
CA GLY A 150 -7.08 3.22 -28.20
C GLY A 150 -7.29 2.74 -26.77
N LEU A 151 -6.88 3.52 -25.75
CA LEU A 151 -7.05 3.14 -24.35
C LEU A 151 -8.43 3.51 -23.85
N MET A 152 -9.39 2.62 -24.02
CA MET A 152 -10.79 2.87 -23.65
C MET A 152 -11.09 2.61 -22.16
N ARG A 153 -10.31 1.78 -21.47
CA ARG A 153 -10.59 1.35 -20.09
C ARG A 153 -9.31 1.06 -19.31
N ARG A 154 -9.39 1.23 -17.99
CA ARG A 154 -8.35 0.81 -17.05
C ARG A 154 -8.96 -0.03 -15.94
N MET A 155 -8.23 -1.02 -15.44
CA MET A 155 -8.65 -1.77 -14.24
C MET A 155 -8.44 -0.95 -12.98
N TYR A 156 -9.46 -0.86 -12.12
CA TYR A 156 -9.41 -0.23 -10.80
C TYR A 156 -10.16 -1.03 -9.71
N GLY A 157 -11.19 -1.79 -10.09
CA GLY A 157 -11.97 -2.64 -9.20
C GLY A 157 -12.53 -1.91 -7.98
N THR A 158 -12.49 -2.57 -6.84
CA THR A 158 -12.97 -2.03 -5.54
C THR A 158 -12.11 -0.90 -4.98
N LEU A 159 -10.90 -0.70 -5.48
CA LEU A 159 -9.99 0.40 -5.07
C LEU A 159 -10.34 1.73 -5.77
N GLN A 160 -11.23 1.72 -6.77
CA GLN A 160 -11.77 2.88 -7.50
C GLN A 160 -10.73 3.75 -8.23
N ASN A 161 -9.44 3.38 -8.20
CA ASN A 161 -8.35 4.07 -8.88
C ASN A 161 -7.32 3.04 -9.36
N PRO A 162 -6.89 3.10 -10.64
CA PRO A 162 -5.91 2.16 -11.19
C PRO A 162 -4.55 2.15 -10.47
N ASN A 163 -4.11 3.30 -9.97
CA ASN A 163 -2.84 3.39 -9.25
C ASN A 163 -2.95 2.77 -7.85
N LEU A 164 -4.11 2.95 -7.17
CA LEU A 164 -4.39 2.31 -5.89
C LEU A 164 -4.46 0.80 -6.02
N LEU A 165 -5.14 0.29 -7.07
CA LEU A 165 -5.15 -1.13 -7.38
C LEU A 165 -3.73 -1.64 -7.64
N GLY A 166 -2.94 -0.89 -8.41
CA GLY A 166 -1.55 -1.23 -8.71
C GLY A 166 -0.70 -1.36 -7.45
N GLU A 167 -0.76 -0.39 -6.53
CA GLU A 167 -0.01 -0.42 -5.26
C GLU A 167 -0.44 -1.60 -4.38
N TYR A 168 -1.74 -1.82 -4.21
CA TYR A 168 -2.25 -2.97 -3.48
C TYR A 168 -1.73 -4.30 -4.06
N LEU A 169 -1.77 -4.44 -5.40
CA LEU A 169 -1.26 -5.63 -6.06
C LEU A 169 0.25 -5.81 -5.89
N LEU A 170 1.04 -4.72 -5.86
CA LEU A 170 2.47 -4.79 -5.56
C LEU A 170 2.74 -5.38 -4.18
N PHE A 171 1.93 -5.06 -3.16
CA PHE A 171 2.06 -5.67 -1.82
C PHE A 171 1.78 -7.17 -1.86
N VAL A 172 0.68 -7.55 -2.51
CA VAL A 172 0.30 -8.97 -2.59
C VAL A 172 1.28 -9.78 -3.44
N LEU A 173 1.73 -9.24 -4.59
CA LEU A 173 2.72 -9.85 -5.47
C LEU A 173 4.08 -10.02 -4.76
N SER A 174 4.49 -9.04 -3.94
CA SER A 174 5.72 -9.12 -3.17
C SER A 174 5.72 -10.33 -2.22
N ILE A 175 4.63 -10.51 -1.47
CA ILE A 175 4.50 -11.60 -0.49
C ILE A 175 4.21 -12.93 -1.18
N GLY A 176 3.25 -12.96 -2.10
CA GLY A 176 2.85 -14.16 -2.82
C GLY A 176 3.97 -14.71 -3.72
N GLY A 177 4.73 -13.82 -4.37
CA GLY A 177 5.90 -14.19 -5.17
C GLY A 177 6.96 -14.91 -4.36
N LEU A 178 7.28 -14.38 -3.18
CA LEU A 178 8.21 -15.03 -2.24
C LEU A 178 7.70 -16.39 -1.76
N GLY A 179 6.38 -16.50 -1.50
CA GLY A 179 5.75 -17.77 -1.14
C GLY A 179 5.83 -18.81 -2.26
N THR A 180 5.71 -18.38 -3.52
CA THR A 180 5.86 -19.24 -4.69
C THR A 180 7.30 -19.71 -4.84
N ILE A 181 8.28 -18.82 -4.66
CA ILE A 181 9.72 -19.17 -4.69
C ILE A 181 10.04 -20.18 -3.58
N GLN A 182 9.48 -20.00 -2.40
CA GLN A 182 9.66 -20.94 -1.31
C GLN A 182 9.08 -22.31 -1.65
N ALA A 183 7.83 -22.38 -2.15
CA ALA A 183 7.20 -23.63 -2.58
C ALA A 183 8.01 -24.34 -3.68
N LEU A 184 8.60 -23.57 -4.61
CA LEU A 184 9.49 -24.12 -5.65
C LEU A 184 10.76 -24.74 -5.04
N LYS A 185 11.39 -24.08 -4.06
CA LYS A 185 12.58 -24.60 -3.36
C LYS A 185 12.28 -25.83 -2.52
N GLU A 186 11.08 -25.88 -1.93
CA GLU A 186 10.56 -27.02 -1.18
C GLU A 186 10.09 -28.18 -2.08
N LYS A 187 10.05 -27.98 -3.42
CA LYS A 187 9.52 -28.92 -4.42
C LYS A 187 8.04 -29.29 -4.22
N ASP A 188 7.29 -28.42 -3.55
CA ASP A 188 5.83 -28.55 -3.43
C ASP A 188 5.15 -28.00 -4.70
N TRP A 189 5.11 -28.85 -5.73
CA TRP A 189 4.57 -28.49 -7.05
C TRP A 189 3.08 -28.14 -6.99
N LYS A 190 2.32 -28.74 -6.09
CA LYS A 190 0.89 -28.45 -5.92
C LYS A 190 0.67 -27.04 -5.38
N ARG A 191 1.45 -26.65 -4.38
CA ARG A 191 1.44 -25.29 -3.81
C ARG A 191 1.98 -24.29 -4.81
N CYS A 192 3.09 -24.60 -5.46
CA CYS A 192 3.74 -23.77 -6.46
C CYS A 192 2.80 -23.42 -7.63
N SER A 193 2.08 -24.43 -8.20
CA SER A 193 1.16 -24.19 -9.31
C SER A 193 -0.04 -23.34 -8.92
N LYS A 194 -0.64 -23.56 -7.73
CA LYS A 194 -1.76 -22.75 -7.22
C LYS A 194 -1.36 -21.30 -7.01
N MET A 195 -0.21 -21.08 -6.35
CA MET A 195 0.29 -19.73 -6.10
C MET A 195 0.74 -19.04 -7.40
N GLY A 196 1.40 -19.78 -8.30
CA GLY A 196 1.81 -19.28 -9.62
C GLY A 196 0.61 -18.83 -10.47
N LEU A 197 -0.50 -19.58 -10.46
CA LEU A 197 -1.73 -19.17 -11.14
C LEU A 197 -2.31 -17.89 -10.52
N ALA A 198 -2.34 -17.78 -9.20
CA ALA A 198 -2.80 -16.58 -8.51
C ALA A 198 -1.92 -15.36 -8.87
N LEU A 199 -0.60 -15.53 -8.88
CA LEU A 199 0.33 -14.47 -9.30
C LEU A 199 0.13 -14.04 -10.75
N LEU A 200 -0.11 -15.00 -11.65
CA LEU A 200 -0.38 -14.68 -13.06
C LEU A 200 -1.64 -13.82 -13.20
N ILE A 201 -2.72 -14.16 -12.49
CA ILE A 201 -3.95 -13.37 -12.48
C ILE A 201 -3.67 -11.93 -11.98
N MET A 202 -2.93 -11.80 -10.87
CA MET A 202 -2.58 -10.49 -10.29
C MET A 202 -1.68 -9.67 -11.22
N LEU A 203 -0.70 -10.31 -11.89
CA LEU A 203 0.16 -9.65 -12.86
C LEU A 203 -0.63 -9.14 -14.07
N LEU A 204 -1.54 -9.95 -14.60
CA LEU A 204 -2.44 -9.52 -15.68
C LEU A 204 -3.29 -8.32 -15.27
N CYS A 205 -3.87 -8.35 -14.07
CA CYS A 205 -4.61 -7.21 -13.52
C CYS A 205 -3.73 -5.97 -13.39
N LEU A 206 -2.50 -6.12 -12.86
CA LEU A 206 -1.55 -5.00 -12.74
C LEU A 206 -1.19 -4.39 -14.10
N VAL A 207 -0.97 -5.23 -15.13
CA VAL A 207 -0.73 -4.74 -16.50
C VAL A 207 -1.94 -3.94 -17.00
N LEU A 208 -3.16 -4.45 -16.80
CA LEU A 208 -4.40 -3.80 -17.24
C LEU A 208 -4.81 -2.58 -16.40
N THR A 209 -4.09 -2.24 -15.35
CA THR A 209 -4.20 -0.92 -14.71
C THR A 209 -3.64 0.18 -15.60
N TYR A 210 -2.77 -0.13 -16.54
CA TYR A 210 -2.04 0.82 -17.39
C TYR A 210 -1.29 1.89 -16.57
N SER A 211 -0.87 1.56 -15.35
CA SER A 211 -0.12 2.45 -14.48
C SER A 211 1.37 2.25 -14.64
N ARG A 212 2.03 3.15 -15.37
CA ARG A 212 3.48 3.09 -15.67
C ARG A 212 4.35 3.13 -14.41
N GLY A 213 3.96 3.96 -13.43
CA GLY A 213 4.66 4.03 -12.15
C GLY A 213 4.64 2.70 -11.40
N MET A 214 3.50 1.97 -11.43
CA MET A 214 3.36 0.66 -10.79
C MET A 214 4.13 -0.42 -11.55
N TRP A 215 4.21 -0.35 -12.91
CA TRP A 215 5.03 -1.26 -13.70
C TRP A 215 6.52 -1.09 -13.40
N LEU A 216 6.99 0.17 -13.29
CA LEU A 216 8.37 0.46 -12.92
C LEU A 216 8.66 -0.01 -11.49
N SER A 217 7.72 0.22 -10.56
CA SER A 217 7.84 -0.25 -9.18
C SER A 217 7.92 -1.79 -9.11
N LEU A 218 7.11 -2.51 -9.90
CA LEU A 218 7.22 -3.95 -10.04
C LEU A 218 8.60 -4.38 -10.56
N ALA A 219 9.10 -3.72 -11.60
CA ALA A 219 10.41 -4.06 -12.20
C ALA A 219 11.54 -3.90 -11.18
N VAL A 220 11.56 -2.79 -10.42
CA VAL A 220 12.56 -2.58 -9.36
C VAL A 220 12.38 -3.58 -8.23
N THR A 221 11.14 -3.89 -7.83
CA THR A 221 10.87 -4.90 -6.80
C THR A 221 11.35 -6.29 -7.23
N VAL A 222 11.11 -6.68 -8.49
CA VAL A 222 11.62 -7.95 -9.06
C VAL A 222 13.14 -7.93 -9.16
N PHE A 223 13.75 -6.79 -9.49
CA PHE A 223 15.21 -6.65 -9.50
C PHE A 223 15.81 -6.89 -8.11
N VAL A 224 15.26 -6.24 -7.08
CA VAL A 224 15.71 -6.45 -5.69
C VAL A 224 15.48 -7.91 -5.25
N ALA A 225 14.32 -8.50 -5.57
CA ALA A 225 14.07 -9.92 -5.30
C ALA A 225 15.07 -10.82 -6.03
N GLY A 226 15.46 -10.46 -7.26
CA GLY A 226 16.49 -11.14 -8.03
C GLY A 226 17.87 -11.11 -7.37
N LEU A 227 18.24 -9.98 -6.79
CA LEU A 227 19.51 -9.83 -6.09
C LEU A 227 19.53 -10.55 -4.72
N CYS A 228 18.42 -10.49 -3.98
CA CYS A 228 18.39 -10.94 -2.59
C CYS A 228 17.90 -12.38 -2.41
N VAL A 229 17.06 -12.91 -3.31
CA VAL A 229 16.32 -14.15 -3.10
C VAL A 229 16.56 -15.20 -4.18
N GLU A 230 16.36 -14.85 -5.48
CA GLU A 230 16.41 -15.79 -6.59
C GLU A 230 16.87 -15.10 -7.88
N ARG A 231 18.15 -15.30 -8.25
CA ARG A 231 18.78 -14.64 -9.40
C ARG A 231 18.07 -14.86 -10.74
N ARG A 232 17.33 -15.96 -10.87
CA ARG A 232 16.57 -16.27 -12.10
C ARG A 232 15.50 -15.24 -12.42
N LEU A 233 15.02 -14.49 -11.41
CA LEU A 233 14.06 -13.40 -11.62
C LEU A 233 14.64 -12.28 -12.50
N LEU A 234 15.97 -12.10 -12.51
CA LEU A 234 16.62 -11.09 -13.36
C LEU A 234 16.43 -11.37 -14.87
N TYR A 235 16.27 -12.64 -15.26
CA TYR A 235 15.94 -12.98 -16.64
C TYR A 235 14.57 -12.46 -17.08
N ALA A 236 13.59 -12.41 -16.17
CA ALA A 236 12.29 -11.84 -16.48
C ALA A 236 12.37 -10.36 -16.85
N LEU A 237 13.29 -9.61 -16.23
CA LEU A 237 13.53 -8.20 -16.56
C LEU A 237 14.14 -7.97 -17.94
N LEU A 238 14.78 -8.97 -18.51
CA LEU A 238 15.31 -8.94 -19.89
C LEU A 238 14.25 -9.36 -20.91
N VAL A 239 13.47 -10.40 -20.57
CA VAL A 239 12.48 -10.99 -21.48
C VAL A 239 11.26 -10.06 -21.66
N VAL A 240 10.78 -9.42 -20.59
CA VAL A 240 9.56 -8.58 -20.66
C VAL A 240 9.75 -7.39 -21.62
N PRO A 241 10.81 -6.56 -21.53
CA PRO A 241 11.04 -5.49 -22.49
C PRO A 241 11.19 -6.00 -23.92
N LEU A 242 11.86 -7.15 -24.11
CA LEU A 242 12.03 -7.75 -25.42
C LEU A 242 10.68 -8.14 -26.04
N VAL A 243 9.80 -8.79 -25.29
CA VAL A 243 8.44 -9.13 -25.73
C VAL A 243 7.65 -7.86 -26.08
N LEU A 244 7.71 -6.83 -25.24
CA LEU A 244 7.01 -5.58 -25.47
C LEU A 244 7.55 -4.77 -26.64
N PHE A 245 8.83 -4.93 -26.97
CA PHE A 245 9.43 -4.33 -28.16
C PHE A 245 8.82 -4.87 -29.46
N PHE A 246 8.54 -6.17 -29.50
CA PHE A 246 7.91 -6.82 -30.65
C PHE A 246 6.38 -6.76 -30.64
N TYR A 247 5.77 -6.48 -29.49
CA TYR A 247 4.32 -6.38 -29.36
C TYR A 247 3.86 -4.93 -29.59
N HIS A 248 3.12 -4.72 -30.68
CA HIS A 248 2.56 -3.42 -31.04
C HIS A 248 1.11 -3.33 -30.51
N GLY A 249 0.93 -2.74 -29.34
CA GLY A 249 -0.38 -2.58 -28.70
C GLY A 249 -0.37 -1.46 -27.66
N GLU A 250 -1.50 -1.24 -26.97
CA GLU A 250 -1.68 -0.14 -26.00
C GLU A 250 -0.64 -0.17 -24.85
N VAL A 251 -0.23 -1.35 -24.41
CA VAL A 251 0.82 -1.49 -23.37
C VAL A 251 2.14 -0.97 -23.88
N SER A 252 2.50 -1.30 -25.12
CA SER A 252 3.74 -0.84 -25.75
C SER A 252 3.70 0.67 -25.99
N SER A 253 2.60 1.21 -26.52
CA SER A 253 2.44 2.66 -26.76
C SER A 253 2.56 3.47 -25.46
N ARG A 254 1.98 2.97 -24.37
CA ARG A 254 2.10 3.55 -23.01
C ARG A 254 3.52 3.53 -22.47
N LEU A 255 4.31 2.49 -22.76
CA LEU A 255 5.73 2.45 -22.35
C LEU A 255 6.59 3.41 -23.18
N TRP A 256 6.36 3.46 -24.48
CA TRP A 256 7.10 4.37 -25.36
C TRP A 256 6.82 5.85 -25.06
N SER A 257 5.61 6.18 -24.58
CA SER A 257 5.28 7.56 -24.19
C SER A 257 6.14 8.10 -23.03
N LEU A 258 6.77 7.25 -22.22
CA LEU A 258 7.74 7.68 -21.21
C LEU A 258 8.95 8.41 -21.82
N PHE A 259 9.28 8.11 -23.06
CA PHE A 259 10.43 8.67 -23.77
C PHE A 259 10.05 9.80 -24.74
N SER A 260 8.75 10.05 -24.98
CA SER A 260 8.29 11.04 -25.97
C SER A 260 8.31 12.48 -25.45
N GLY A 261 8.37 12.69 -24.13
CA GLY A 261 8.37 14.03 -23.51
C GLY A 261 7.08 14.85 -23.65
N GLN A 262 6.04 14.32 -24.31
CA GLN A 262 4.77 15.02 -24.61
C GLN A 262 3.59 14.59 -23.74
N ASP A 263 3.85 13.85 -22.67
CA ASP A 263 2.79 13.30 -21.82
C ASP A 263 2.24 14.35 -20.85
N THR A 264 1.00 14.77 -21.05
CA THR A 264 0.31 15.75 -20.19
C THR A 264 0.28 15.33 -18.72
N SER A 265 0.18 14.03 -18.43
CA SER A 265 0.17 13.54 -17.04
C SER A 265 1.52 13.71 -16.34
N VAL A 266 2.62 13.72 -17.10
CA VAL A 266 3.97 14.00 -16.56
C VAL A 266 4.12 15.51 -16.31
N MET A 267 3.68 16.35 -17.25
CA MET A 267 3.73 17.81 -17.11
C MET A 267 2.89 18.27 -15.91
N LEU A 268 1.69 17.73 -15.74
CA LEU A 268 0.84 18.05 -14.59
C LEU A 268 1.51 17.65 -13.26
N ARG A 269 2.20 16.51 -13.20
CA ARG A 269 2.95 16.13 -12.00
C ARG A 269 4.09 17.10 -11.67
N TRP A 270 4.85 17.53 -12.67
CA TRP A 270 5.90 18.54 -12.47
C TRP A 270 5.33 19.83 -11.88
N ALA A 271 4.19 20.31 -12.42
CA ALA A 271 3.52 21.49 -11.90
C ALA A 271 3.03 21.31 -10.46
N LEU A 272 2.46 20.13 -10.14
CA LEU A 272 2.04 19.79 -8.78
C LEU A 272 3.23 19.72 -7.82
N TRP A 273 4.36 19.17 -8.25
CA TRP A 273 5.56 19.07 -7.44
C TRP A 273 6.16 20.45 -7.16
N ASP A 274 6.19 21.33 -8.16
CA ASP A 274 6.65 22.70 -8.02
C ASP A 274 5.78 23.46 -6.99
N SER A 275 4.46 23.44 -7.16
CA SER A 275 3.52 24.01 -6.18
C SER A 275 3.69 23.41 -4.77
N THR A 276 3.92 22.11 -4.67
CA THR A 276 4.12 21.44 -3.38
C THR A 276 5.44 21.84 -2.72
N MET A 277 6.48 22.08 -3.51
CA MET A 277 7.76 22.59 -2.98
C MET A 277 7.60 23.95 -2.32
N TYR A 278 6.83 24.88 -2.91
CA TYR A 278 6.53 26.18 -2.27
C TYR A 278 5.78 25.98 -0.95
N MET A 279 4.85 25.02 -0.84
CA MET A 279 4.21 24.70 0.44
C MET A 279 5.23 24.24 1.49
N VAL A 280 6.22 23.41 1.09
CA VAL A 280 7.28 22.95 1.99
C VAL A 280 8.20 24.10 2.40
N GLU A 281 8.49 25.04 1.50
CA GLU A 281 9.30 26.23 1.80
C GLU A 281 8.61 27.18 2.78
N ASP A 282 7.30 27.37 2.64
CA ASP A 282 6.51 28.23 3.53
C ASP A 282 6.25 27.58 4.91
N PHE A 283 6.13 26.24 4.96
CA PHE A 283 5.86 25.48 6.20
C PHE A 283 6.91 24.39 6.47
N PRO A 284 8.20 24.74 6.67
CA PRO A 284 9.32 23.79 6.58
C PRO A 284 9.45 22.82 7.77
N VAL A 285 8.74 23.02 8.87
CA VAL A 285 8.89 22.21 10.10
C VAL A 285 7.70 21.28 10.32
N PHE A 286 6.50 21.83 10.43
CA PHE A 286 5.29 21.11 10.77
C PHE A 286 4.38 20.85 9.57
N GLY A 287 4.68 21.43 8.40
CA GLY A 287 3.84 21.37 7.22
C GLY A 287 2.54 22.19 7.36
N ILE A 288 1.64 22.00 6.40
CA ILE A 288 0.36 22.71 6.29
C ILE A 288 -0.77 22.06 7.11
N GLY A 289 -0.52 20.91 7.78
CA GLY A 289 -1.48 20.15 8.57
C GLY A 289 -1.94 18.87 7.86
N TRP A 290 -2.30 17.87 8.68
CA TRP A 290 -2.79 16.57 8.23
C TRP A 290 -4.07 16.71 7.39
N ASP A 291 -4.10 16.07 6.21
CA ASP A 291 -5.24 16.07 5.27
C ASP A 291 -5.69 17.49 4.85
N ALA A 292 -4.74 18.43 4.83
CA ALA A 292 -4.98 19.84 4.49
C ALA A 292 -4.56 20.17 3.05
N PHE A 293 -3.94 19.26 2.31
CA PHE A 293 -3.38 19.52 0.98
C PHE A 293 -4.42 20.09 0.01
N TRP A 294 -5.59 19.46 -0.08
CA TRP A 294 -6.64 19.87 -1.01
C TRP A 294 -7.26 21.23 -0.69
N MET A 295 -7.19 21.67 0.58
CA MET A 295 -7.67 22.99 1.02
C MET A 295 -6.63 24.08 0.77
N THR A 296 -5.34 23.75 0.89
CA THR A 296 -4.23 24.71 0.78
C THR A 296 -3.73 24.82 -0.67
N TYR A 297 -3.81 23.74 -1.45
CA TYR A 297 -3.31 23.71 -2.82
C TYR A 297 -3.85 24.82 -3.73
N PRO A 298 -5.13 25.25 -3.67
CA PRO A 298 -5.62 26.34 -4.50
C PRO A 298 -4.81 27.63 -4.41
N ASP A 299 -4.22 27.95 -3.26
CA ASP A 299 -3.41 29.14 -3.04
C ASP A 299 -2.02 29.06 -3.72
N TYR A 300 -1.58 27.84 -4.07
CA TYR A 300 -0.30 27.51 -4.72
C TYR A 300 -0.49 27.04 -6.16
N ASN A 301 -1.73 27.06 -6.66
CA ASN A 301 -2.05 26.54 -7.98
C ASN A 301 -1.79 27.56 -9.08
N TYR A 302 -0.68 27.45 -9.77
CA TYR A 302 -0.33 28.32 -10.89
C TYR A 302 -0.68 27.71 -12.27
N PHE A 303 -1.07 26.43 -12.31
CA PHE A 303 -1.18 25.68 -13.56
C PHE A 303 -2.60 25.22 -13.92
N ILE A 304 -3.35 24.74 -12.93
CA ILE A 304 -4.70 24.21 -13.15
C ILE A 304 -5.70 25.32 -12.94
N GLN A 305 -6.12 25.96 -14.02
CA GLN A 305 -7.03 27.12 -13.93
C GLN A 305 -8.52 26.74 -13.77
N ASP A 306 -8.85 25.45 -13.78
CA ASP A 306 -10.22 24.99 -13.59
C ASP A 306 -10.54 24.86 -12.09
N PRO A 307 -11.39 25.75 -11.53
CA PRO A 307 -11.72 25.74 -10.10
C PRO A 307 -12.58 24.53 -9.68
N THR A 308 -13.09 23.74 -10.64
CA THR A 308 -13.88 22.54 -10.35
C THR A 308 -13.01 21.33 -10.08
N VAL A 309 -11.71 21.38 -10.40
CA VAL A 309 -10.76 20.30 -10.20
C VAL A 309 -10.16 20.39 -8.80
N ILE A 310 -10.52 19.44 -7.94
CA ILE A 310 -9.96 19.33 -6.58
C ILE A 310 -8.75 18.39 -6.62
N ILE A 311 -7.60 18.89 -6.19
CA ILE A 311 -6.37 18.11 -6.10
C ILE A 311 -6.15 17.67 -4.64
N TYR A 312 -6.27 16.38 -4.39
CA TYR A 312 -6.18 15.81 -3.04
C TYR A 312 -4.75 15.52 -2.59
N HIS A 313 -3.80 15.35 -3.51
CA HIS A 313 -2.43 15.00 -3.18
C HIS A 313 -1.42 15.38 -4.28
N ALA A 314 -0.14 15.45 -3.91
CA ALA A 314 0.95 15.89 -4.77
C ALA A 314 1.36 14.90 -5.89
N HIS A 315 0.74 13.73 -6.01
CA HIS A 315 1.24 12.63 -6.85
C HIS A 315 2.74 12.30 -6.65
N ASN A 316 3.21 12.50 -5.43
CA ASN A 316 4.54 12.14 -4.93
C ASN A 316 4.44 11.98 -3.42
N LEU A 317 4.70 10.78 -2.92
CA LEU A 317 4.61 10.45 -1.49
C LEU A 317 5.51 11.34 -0.64
N TYR A 318 6.73 11.57 -1.09
CA TYR A 318 7.74 12.29 -0.31
C TYR A 318 7.38 13.76 -0.15
N LEU A 319 7.04 14.39 -1.27
CA LEU A 319 6.63 15.79 -1.28
C LEU A 319 5.32 15.99 -0.50
N HIS A 320 4.36 15.08 -0.68
CA HIS A 320 3.07 15.18 0.01
C HIS A 320 3.23 15.08 1.53
N VAL A 321 3.95 14.06 2.02
CA VAL A 321 4.18 13.90 3.47
C VAL A 321 4.99 15.07 4.03
N ALA A 322 5.99 15.55 3.30
CA ALA A 322 6.78 16.72 3.72
C ALA A 322 5.93 18.02 3.75
N ALA A 323 5.03 18.20 2.78
CA ALA A 323 4.14 19.36 2.74
C ALA A 323 3.08 19.32 3.85
N GLU A 324 2.42 18.16 4.06
CA GLU A 324 1.34 18.09 5.06
C GLU A 324 1.84 18.07 6.51
N THR A 325 2.88 17.29 6.77
CA THR A 325 3.26 17.00 8.16
C THR A 325 4.74 17.30 8.47
N GLY A 326 5.42 17.91 7.51
CA GLY A 326 6.80 18.35 7.64
C GLY A 326 7.83 17.26 7.33
N PRO A 327 9.08 17.64 7.02
CA PRO A 327 10.16 16.71 6.67
C PRO A 327 10.53 15.73 7.80
N ILE A 328 10.30 16.10 9.06
CA ILE A 328 10.56 15.20 10.20
C ILE A 328 9.61 13.99 10.19
N SER A 329 8.34 14.20 9.86
CA SER A 329 7.40 13.08 9.73
C SER A 329 7.78 12.17 8.56
N LEU A 330 8.27 12.72 7.46
CA LEU A 330 8.81 11.93 6.36
C LEU A 330 9.99 11.06 6.81
N CYS A 331 10.94 11.63 7.55
CA CYS A 331 12.06 10.86 8.11
C CYS A 331 11.59 9.74 9.05
N LEU A 332 10.60 10.02 9.91
CA LEU A 332 10.02 9.01 10.81
C LEU A 332 9.28 7.92 10.03
N PHE A 333 8.51 8.28 9.00
CA PHE A 333 7.83 7.33 8.13
C PHE A 333 8.83 6.41 7.40
N LEU A 334 9.88 6.98 6.82
CA LEU A 334 10.95 6.21 6.19
C LEU A 334 11.69 5.31 7.20
N ALA A 335 11.93 5.79 8.42
CA ALA A 335 12.51 4.99 9.50
C ALA A 335 11.61 3.81 9.90
N ILE A 336 10.29 3.98 9.90
CA ILE A 336 9.33 2.90 10.13
C ILE A 336 9.45 1.85 9.02
N LEU A 337 9.37 2.23 7.75
CA LEU A 337 9.45 1.29 6.63
C LEU A 337 10.77 0.53 6.58
N LEU A 338 11.88 1.26 6.60
CA LEU A 338 13.23 0.69 6.50
C LEU A 338 13.60 -0.11 7.76
N GLY A 339 13.16 0.37 8.92
CA GLY A 339 13.40 -0.29 10.20
C GLY A 339 12.71 -1.64 10.30
N HIS A 340 11.42 -1.76 9.93
CA HIS A 340 10.70 -3.03 9.89
C HIS A 340 11.33 -3.98 8.86
N SER A 341 11.63 -3.47 7.65
CA SER A 341 12.30 -4.25 6.60
C SER A 341 13.64 -4.83 7.10
N ARG A 342 14.52 -3.98 7.66
CA ARG A 342 15.84 -4.41 8.13
C ARG A 342 15.78 -5.41 9.27
N ASN A 343 14.87 -5.23 10.24
CA ASN A 343 14.77 -6.15 11.37
C ASN A 343 14.19 -7.50 10.96
N MET A 344 13.26 -7.55 10.02
CA MET A 344 12.76 -8.81 9.43
C MET A 344 13.87 -9.63 8.76
N GLN A 345 14.86 -8.98 8.15
CA GLN A 345 16.00 -9.67 7.52
C GLN A 345 16.98 -10.29 8.50
N LYS A 346 17.07 -9.79 9.73
CA LYS A 346 17.98 -10.30 10.75
C LYS A 346 17.54 -11.62 11.35
N GLY A 347 16.26 -11.94 11.29
CA GLY A 347 15.70 -13.18 11.81
C GLY A 347 16.24 -14.41 11.07
N ASN A 348 16.67 -15.43 11.85
CA ASN A 348 17.51 -16.50 11.33
C ASN A 348 16.75 -17.76 10.85
N THR A 349 15.42 -17.88 11.04
CA THR A 349 14.81 -19.20 11.01
C THR A 349 13.51 -19.34 10.22
N ARG A 350 12.96 -18.27 9.72
CA ARG A 350 11.61 -18.30 9.13
C ARG A 350 11.67 -18.10 7.62
N GLY A 351 10.92 -18.86 6.88
CA GLY A 351 10.90 -18.92 5.42
C GLY A 351 11.06 -17.58 4.67
N ILE A 352 11.32 -17.67 3.39
CA ILE A 352 11.63 -16.54 2.52
C ILE A 352 10.60 -15.37 2.61
N PRO A 353 9.24 -15.62 2.67
CA PRO A 353 8.27 -14.55 2.79
C PRO A 353 8.41 -13.71 4.07
N TYR A 354 8.77 -14.33 5.18
CA TYR A 354 8.99 -13.60 6.43
C TYR A 354 10.24 -12.71 6.36
N ARG A 355 11.32 -13.25 5.83
CA ARG A 355 12.61 -12.55 5.78
C ARG A 355 12.62 -11.36 4.81
N TYR A 356 12.01 -11.50 3.64
CA TYR A 356 12.10 -10.52 2.56
C TYR A 356 10.78 -9.84 2.21
N GLY A 357 9.63 -10.34 2.72
CA GLY A 357 8.32 -9.80 2.37
C GLY A 357 8.22 -8.30 2.62
N MET A 358 8.55 -7.86 3.84
CA MET A 358 8.50 -6.43 4.18
C MET A 358 9.52 -5.60 3.38
N THR A 359 10.66 -6.18 3.00
CA THR A 359 11.65 -5.51 2.15
C THR A 359 11.08 -5.20 0.78
N LEU A 360 10.44 -6.17 0.14
CA LEU A 360 9.86 -5.97 -1.19
C LEU A 360 8.66 -5.02 -1.15
N VAL A 361 7.83 -5.09 -0.10
CA VAL A 361 6.75 -4.11 0.14
C VAL A 361 7.34 -2.70 0.34
N THR A 362 8.40 -2.56 1.14
CA THR A 362 9.08 -1.26 1.32
C THR A 362 9.62 -0.72 0.00
N VAL A 363 10.30 -1.57 -0.80
CA VAL A 363 10.80 -1.17 -2.12
C VAL A 363 9.66 -0.73 -3.03
N SER A 364 8.52 -1.45 -3.06
CA SER A 364 7.39 -1.06 -3.89
C SER A 364 6.84 0.31 -3.48
N VAL A 365 6.65 0.58 -2.19
CA VAL A 365 6.20 1.89 -1.68
C VAL A 365 7.20 3.00 -2.02
N LEU A 366 8.49 2.76 -1.83
CA LEU A 366 9.50 3.77 -2.09
C LEU A 366 9.59 4.14 -3.57
N VAL A 367 9.45 3.18 -4.47
CA VAL A 367 9.54 3.44 -5.91
C VAL A 367 8.23 4.01 -6.45
N SER A 368 7.08 3.43 -6.12
CA SER A 368 5.77 3.96 -6.54
C SER A 368 5.55 5.37 -6.01
N GLY A 369 6.00 5.63 -4.78
CA GLY A 369 5.92 6.93 -4.11
C GLY A 369 6.64 8.07 -4.83
N LEU A 370 7.57 7.78 -5.73
CA LEU A 370 8.17 8.81 -6.61
C LEU A 370 7.20 9.36 -7.65
N PHE A 371 6.19 8.58 -8.02
CA PHE A 371 5.29 8.88 -9.15
C PHE A 371 3.84 9.05 -8.73
N ASP A 372 3.48 8.61 -7.53
CA ASP A 372 2.14 8.74 -6.97
C ASP A 372 2.18 8.70 -5.44
N HIS A 373 1.05 9.04 -4.82
CA HIS A 373 0.86 8.93 -3.37
C HIS A 373 -0.32 8.01 -3.06
N ALA A 374 -0.18 6.71 -3.37
CA ALA A 374 -1.25 5.73 -3.15
C ALA A 374 -1.68 5.59 -1.68
N LEU A 375 -0.82 5.99 -0.74
CA LEU A 375 -1.12 5.95 0.70
C LEU A 375 -2.09 7.04 1.19
N TYR A 376 -2.51 8.00 0.32
CA TYR A 376 -3.64 8.86 0.65
C TYR A 376 -4.94 8.06 0.76
N SER A 377 -5.03 6.94 0.08
CA SER A 377 -6.17 6.02 0.21
C SER A 377 -6.10 5.27 1.53
N GLN A 378 -7.18 5.39 2.31
CA GLN A 378 -7.32 4.66 3.56
C GLN A 378 -7.20 3.14 3.38
N GLN A 379 -7.73 2.58 2.29
CA GLN A 379 -7.66 1.15 2.00
C GLN A 379 -6.21 0.67 1.87
N VAL A 380 -5.41 1.36 1.05
CA VAL A 380 -4.01 1.00 0.80
C VAL A 380 -3.16 1.22 2.05
N SER A 381 -3.35 2.34 2.74
CA SER A 381 -2.67 2.64 4.01
C SER A 381 -2.97 1.59 5.08
N LEU A 382 -4.24 1.19 5.23
CA LEU A 382 -4.63 0.18 6.22
C LEU A 382 -3.96 -1.17 5.95
N VAL A 383 -3.85 -1.57 4.68
CA VAL A 383 -3.12 -2.78 4.28
C VAL A 383 -1.63 -2.66 4.65
N LEU A 384 -1.01 -1.51 4.39
CA LEU A 384 0.39 -1.27 4.78
C LEU A 384 0.58 -1.38 6.30
N TRP A 385 -0.31 -0.74 7.09
CA TRP A 385 -0.25 -0.80 8.55
C TRP A 385 -0.52 -2.21 9.11
N GLN A 386 -1.37 -3.01 8.45
CA GLN A 386 -1.48 -4.44 8.75
C GLN A 386 -0.17 -5.19 8.54
N LEU A 387 0.51 -4.95 7.41
CA LEU A 387 1.78 -5.59 7.10
C LEU A 387 2.91 -5.15 8.04
N LEU A 388 2.94 -3.87 8.44
CA LEU A 388 3.89 -3.36 9.44
C LEU A 388 3.65 -4.01 10.82
N GLY A 389 2.40 -4.11 11.27
CA GLY A 389 2.05 -4.80 12.51
C GLY A 389 2.36 -6.29 12.46
N PHE A 390 2.10 -6.94 11.32
CA PHE A 390 2.52 -8.32 11.08
C PHE A 390 4.05 -8.47 11.18
N ALA A 391 4.82 -7.60 10.53
CA ALA A 391 6.28 -7.60 10.61
C ALA A 391 6.75 -7.43 12.06
N MET A 392 6.13 -6.51 12.81
CA MET A 392 6.45 -6.29 14.22
C MET A 392 6.16 -7.53 15.08
N SER A 393 5.08 -8.28 14.77
CA SER A 393 4.78 -9.53 15.48
C SER A 393 5.88 -10.59 15.29
N VAL A 394 6.51 -10.62 14.12
CA VAL A 394 7.65 -11.54 13.83
C VAL A 394 8.90 -11.06 14.55
N ILE A 395 9.19 -9.75 14.50
CA ILE A 395 10.37 -9.14 15.12
C ILE A 395 10.37 -9.38 16.65
N ARG A 396 9.22 -9.21 17.31
CA ARG A 396 9.08 -9.40 18.75
C ARG A 396 9.30 -10.84 19.24
N ASP A 397 9.03 -11.82 18.41
CA ASP A 397 9.29 -13.22 18.75
C ASP A 397 10.79 -13.58 18.67
N GLU A 398 11.59 -12.74 18.05
CA GLU A 398 13.02 -12.98 17.84
C GLU A 398 13.91 -12.08 18.74
N SER A 399 13.28 -11.07 19.39
CA SER A 399 13.94 -10.16 20.35
C SER A 399 13.77 -10.65 21.79
#